data_37020de921a7b4cf85c7808c2354e00b
#
_entry.id   37020de921a7b4cf85c7808c2354e00b
#
_cell.length_a   1.000
_cell.length_b   1.000
_cell.length_c   1.000
_cell.angle_alpha   90.00
_cell.angle_beta   90.00
_cell.angle_gamma   90.00
#
_symmetry.space_group_name_H-M   'P 1'
#
loop_
_entity.id
_entity.type
_entity.pdbx_description
1 polymer ?
#
loop_
_entity_poly.entity_id
_entity_poly.type
_entity_poly.pdbx_seq_one_letter_code
_entity_poly.pdbx_strand_id
1 'polypeptide(L)'
;MEKLLGYYYKWNVDSIWTYTTNESGLFYVPIRSDLDVFSFEIKAVDNDTLIDPTPATIVLPIRNSKPTIDFRFRSNPSVDDIGGDTSFTFPTRTFVWDVQDQDGVETITDIYFALDDTCSTCWTQLSAAAFSSITLNELEPGNHTFYLKARDIAGAESEIIQFPDSNNPSEPDYWKVLPIQGNTLLVDDFVQDSQNNAQEWYRSVLDTALGNLNFSVWEIGKELPYSSTDLSATLNYFDHVIWYTAYTGGETYLDASSNIYNYVAAGGNVFLNLTELKDSTFIFFPLDTSFTLNPQGRIFSDRKLISQISNSLDLTISSLIAVRVKGFIPNSTQFAEIQTLYTMDEPGNGDEWTGTPTISSMGQFQVSPSQLSGKVVLMSIPMHNGSVPLLDGNGSGGKFISYLLKVAFQ
;
A
#
# COMPACT_ATOMS: atom_id res chain seq x y z
N MET A 1 44.15 -34.62 53.07
CA MET A 1 43.20 -33.62 52.65
C MET A 1 42.66 -34.15 51.30
N GLU A 2 41.46 -34.67 51.34
CA GLU A 2 40.82 -35.15 50.10
C GLU A 2 40.75 -34.02 49.09
N LYS A 3 41.22 -34.24 47.87
CA LYS A 3 41.26 -33.25 46.85
C LYS A 3 40.09 -33.54 45.91
N LEU A 4 39.28 -32.53 45.63
CA LEU A 4 38.16 -32.61 44.71
C LEU A 4 38.71 -32.88 43.28
N LEU A 5 38.15 -33.87 42.58
CA LEU A 5 38.49 -34.20 41.21
C LEU A 5 37.57 -33.51 40.19
N GLY A 6 36.30 -33.39 40.52
CA GLY A 6 35.30 -32.74 39.65
C GLY A 6 33.89 -32.95 40.13
N TYR A 7 32.94 -32.74 39.21
CA TYR A 7 31.52 -32.75 39.50
C TYR A 7 30.76 -33.54 38.45
N TYR A 8 29.67 -34.20 38.89
CA TYR A 8 28.62 -34.69 38.03
C TYR A 8 27.39 -33.83 38.20
N TYR A 9 26.77 -33.43 37.10
CA TYR A 9 25.53 -32.66 37.12
C TYR A 9 24.52 -33.19 36.12
N LYS A 10 23.25 -32.89 36.34
CA LYS A 10 22.15 -33.14 35.40
C LYS A 10 20.93 -32.30 35.75
N TRP A 11 20.07 -32.12 34.77
CA TRP A 11 18.67 -31.72 34.99
C TRP A 11 17.81 -32.96 35.26
N ASN A 12 16.63 -32.75 35.91
CA ASN A 12 15.67 -33.84 36.14
C ASN A 12 15.15 -34.50 34.86
N VAL A 13 15.22 -33.81 33.73
CA VAL A 13 14.86 -34.34 32.39
C VAL A 13 15.98 -35.12 31.72
N ASP A 14 17.20 -35.04 32.23
CA ASP A 14 18.36 -35.77 31.71
C ASP A 14 18.39 -37.21 32.23
N SER A 15 18.61 -38.15 31.35
CA SER A 15 18.79 -39.55 31.71
C SER A 15 20.20 -39.89 32.19
N ILE A 16 21.18 -39.02 31.92
CA ILE A 16 22.60 -39.28 32.15
C ILE A 16 23.23 -38.11 32.90
N TRP A 17 24.17 -38.45 33.80
CA TRP A 17 25.01 -37.46 34.50
C TRP A 17 26.14 -36.98 33.60
N THR A 18 26.36 -35.68 33.52
CA THR A 18 27.47 -35.06 32.77
C THR A 18 28.61 -34.74 33.76
N TYR A 19 29.85 -35.11 33.42
CA TYR A 19 31.04 -34.85 34.23
C TYR A 19 31.74 -33.56 33.82
N THR A 20 32.21 -32.77 34.78
CA THR A 20 33.04 -31.58 34.56
C THR A 20 34.07 -31.41 35.66
N THR A 21 35.23 -30.82 35.31
CA THR A 21 36.25 -30.39 36.27
C THR A 21 36.13 -28.89 36.58
N ASN A 22 35.22 -28.17 35.93
CA ASN A 22 35.03 -26.75 36.13
C ASN A 22 34.24 -26.49 37.42
N GLU A 23 34.67 -25.53 38.21
CA GLU A 23 34.03 -25.11 39.44
C GLU A 23 32.86 -24.13 39.18
N SER A 24 32.70 -23.68 37.95
CA SER A 24 31.62 -22.80 37.52
C SER A 24 31.21 -23.07 36.04
N GLY A 25 29.98 -22.78 35.69
CA GLY A 25 29.48 -22.90 34.29
C GLY A 25 28.14 -22.23 34.12
N LEU A 26 27.75 -22.05 32.85
CA LEU A 26 26.40 -21.64 32.45
C LEU A 26 25.58 -22.90 32.20
N PHE A 27 24.44 -23.01 32.85
CA PHE A 27 23.52 -24.11 32.68
C PHE A 27 22.20 -23.59 32.19
N TYR A 28 21.85 -23.97 30.97
CA TYR A 28 20.60 -23.54 30.35
C TYR A 28 19.44 -24.40 30.84
N VAL A 29 18.37 -23.77 31.28
CA VAL A 29 17.15 -24.48 31.66
C VAL A 29 16.54 -25.16 30.47
N PRO A 30 16.07 -26.43 30.58
CA PRO A 30 15.37 -27.09 29.48
C PRO A 30 14.10 -26.35 29.09
N ILE A 31 13.82 -26.31 27.76
CA ILE A 31 12.69 -25.58 27.19
C ILE A 31 11.42 -26.43 27.31
N ARG A 32 10.30 -25.82 27.77
CA ARG A 32 8.96 -26.41 27.86
C ARG A 32 7.89 -25.38 27.59
N SER A 33 6.75 -25.82 27.03
CA SER A 33 5.64 -24.94 26.64
C SER A 33 4.75 -24.46 27.80
N ASP A 34 4.85 -25.11 28.97
CA ASP A 34 4.01 -24.82 30.11
C ASP A 34 4.84 -24.58 31.39
N LEU A 35 4.13 -24.35 32.51
CA LEU A 35 4.76 -24.32 33.79
C LEU A 35 5.38 -25.70 34.09
N ASP A 36 6.68 -25.73 34.30
CA ASP A 36 7.40 -26.93 34.66
C ASP A 36 8.29 -26.65 35.88
N VAL A 37 8.64 -27.72 36.60
CA VAL A 37 9.55 -27.68 37.72
C VAL A 37 10.82 -28.40 37.33
N PHE A 38 11.86 -27.63 37.08
CA PHE A 38 13.19 -28.18 36.82
C PHE A 38 13.96 -28.34 38.11
N SER A 39 14.61 -29.47 38.28
CA SER A 39 15.61 -29.64 39.30
C SER A 39 16.97 -29.85 38.67
N PHE A 40 17.92 -29.04 39.10
CA PHE A 40 19.32 -29.21 38.76
C PHE A 40 20.03 -29.88 39.93
N GLU A 41 20.67 -30.99 39.64
CA GLU A 41 21.39 -31.80 40.64
C GLU A 41 22.88 -31.77 40.34
N ILE A 42 23.69 -31.60 41.36
CA ILE A 42 25.14 -31.63 41.25
C ILE A 42 25.73 -32.45 42.41
N LYS A 43 26.72 -33.27 42.13
CA LYS A 43 27.45 -34.05 43.14
C LYS A 43 28.95 -34.02 42.87
N ALA A 44 29.73 -33.99 43.91
CA ALA A 44 31.18 -33.96 43.83
C ALA A 44 31.76 -35.37 43.68
N VAL A 45 32.96 -35.45 43.11
CA VAL A 45 33.78 -36.64 43.09
C VAL A 45 35.21 -36.27 43.54
N ASP A 46 35.76 -37.03 44.46
CA ASP A 46 37.10 -36.84 44.98
C ASP A 46 38.17 -37.59 44.16
N ASN A 47 39.45 -37.43 44.54
CA ASN A 47 40.59 -38.05 43.86
C ASN A 47 40.68 -39.58 44.05
N ASP A 48 39.92 -40.15 45.00
CA ASP A 48 39.77 -41.60 45.19
C ASP A 48 38.58 -42.16 44.39
N THR A 49 37.96 -41.35 43.55
CA THR A 49 36.79 -41.67 42.74
C THR A 49 35.51 -41.93 43.52
N LEU A 50 35.48 -41.52 44.80
CA LEU A 50 34.26 -41.59 45.57
C LEU A 50 33.30 -40.45 45.20
N ILE A 51 32.10 -40.81 44.89
CA ILE A 51 31.04 -39.88 44.48
C ILE A 51 30.16 -39.55 45.67
N ASP A 52 29.86 -38.27 45.87
CA ASP A 52 28.92 -37.87 46.91
C ASP A 52 27.56 -38.54 46.66
N PRO A 53 27.07 -39.33 47.66
CA PRO A 53 25.81 -40.03 47.52
C PRO A 53 24.59 -39.10 47.59
N THR A 54 24.75 -37.86 48.07
CA THR A 54 23.70 -36.88 48.32
C THR A 54 23.87 -35.65 47.42
N PRO A 55 23.33 -35.64 46.19
CA PRO A 55 23.44 -34.48 45.29
C PRO A 55 22.88 -33.23 45.96
N ALA A 56 23.58 -32.14 45.81
CA ALA A 56 22.96 -30.81 46.01
C ALA A 56 21.93 -30.55 44.89
N THR A 57 20.75 -30.12 45.28
CA THR A 57 19.63 -29.91 44.34
C THR A 57 19.12 -28.50 44.47
N ILE A 58 18.95 -27.84 43.35
CA ILE A 58 18.18 -26.59 43.22
C ILE A 58 16.91 -26.86 42.42
N VAL A 59 15.78 -26.36 42.92
CA VAL A 59 14.47 -26.50 42.24
C VAL A 59 14.06 -25.14 41.68
N LEU A 60 13.79 -25.11 40.39
CA LEU A 60 13.45 -23.92 39.65
C LEU A 60 12.06 -24.11 39.01
N PRO A 61 11.00 -23.53 39.59
CA PRO A 61 9.72 -23.42 38.89
C PRO A 61 9.83 -22.34 37.82
N ILE A 62 9.63 -22.72 36.57
CA ILE A 62 9.71 -21.83 35.45
C ILE A 62 8.37 -21.86 34.71
N ARG A 63 7.87 -20.68 34.38
CA ARG A 63 6.67 -20.51 33.58
C ARG A 63 7.06 -19.84 32.29
N ASN A 64 6.73 -20.46 31.15
CA ASN A 64 6.80 -19.87 29.85
C ASN A 64 5.59 -18.96 29.64
N SER A 65 5.77 -17.79 29.02
CA SER A 65 4.69 -16.93 28.55
C SER A 65 4.31 -17.32 27.13
N LYS A 66 3.08 -17.08 26.74
CA LYS A 66 2.68 -17.19 25.34
C LYS A 66 3.09 -15.92 24.60
N PRO A 67 3.58 -16.02 23.37
CA PRO A 67 3.78 -14.85 22.53
C PRO A 67 2.46 -14.15 22.19
N THR A 68 2.53 -12.88 21.84
CA THR A 68 1.44 -12.12 21.25
C THR A 68 1.84 -11.66 19.86
N ILE A 69 0.86 -11.50 18.98
CA ILE A 69 1.03 -11.02 17.62
C ILE A 69 -0.14 -10.10 17.28
N ASP A 70 0.15 -8.97 16.62
CA ASP A 70 -0.84 -7.99 16.19
C ASP A 70 -0.52 -7.47 14.79
N PHE A 71 -1.54 -7.14 14.00
CA PHE A 71 -1.35 -6.43 12.74
C PHE A 71 -0.89 -5.01 13.02
N ARG A 72 0.23 -4.61 12.41
CA ARG A 72 0.75 -3.24 12.56
C ARG A 72 -0.19 -2.22 11.96
N PHE A 73 -0.73 -2.53 10.77
CA PHE A 73 -1.69 -1.70 10.06
C PHE A 73 -2.74 -2.57 9.37
N ARG A 74 -3.97 -2.08 9.35
CA ARG A 74 -5.09 -2.78 8.71
C ARG A 74 -5.11 -2.62 7.19
N SER A 75 -4.20 -1.87 6.62
CA SER A 75 -4.05 -1.57 5.20
C SER A 75 -5.29 -0.98 4.49
N ASN A 76 -5.08 -0.46 3.32
CA ASN A 76 -6.01 0.36 2.56
C ASN A 76 -7.07 -0.45 1.79
N PRO A 77 -8.31 0.07 1.67
CA PRO A 77 -8.85 1.02 2.62
C PRO A 77 -8.88 0.41 4.02
N SER A 78 -8.70 1.23 5.03
CA SER A 78 -8.73 0.77 6.41
C SER A 78 -10.13 0.29 6.76
N VAL A 79 -10.20 -0.81 7.49
CA VAL A 79 -11.41 -1.26 8.17
C VAL A 79 -11.37 -0.68 9.58
N ASP A 80 -12.35 0.12 9.95
CA ASP A 80 -12.39 0.75 11.27
C ASP A 80 -13.03 -0.14 12.34
N ASP A 81 -13.09 0.35 13.57
CA ASP A 81 -13.64 -0.39 14.70
C ASP A 81 -15.19 -0.36 14.79
N ILE A 82 -15.84 0.39 13.89
CA ILE A 82 -17.31 0.53 13.89
C ILE A 82 -17.97 -0.74 13.36
N GLY A 83 -17.34 -1.36 12.36
CA GLY A 83 -17.86 -2.55 11.67
C GLY A 83 -18.70 -2.22 10.43
N GLY A 84 -18.91 -3.22 9.60
CA GLY A 84 -19.66 -3.10 8.35
C GLY A 84 -18.84 -2.54 7.18
N ASP A 85 -17.53 -2.32 7.35
CA ASP A 85 -16.65 -1.80 6.33
C ASP A 85 -16.13 -2.90 5.38
N THR A 86 -15.75 -2.48 4.19
CA THR A 86 -15.12 -3.38 3.22
C THR A 86 -13.79 -2.80 2.77
N SER A 87 -12.72 -3.55 3.02
CA SER A 87 -11.40 -3.28 2.49
C SER A 87 -11.27 -3.88 1.09
N PHE A 88 -11.05 -3.04 0.07
CA PHE A 88 -10.91 -3.49 -1.31
C PHE A 88 -9.43 -3.50 -1.71
N THR A 89 -8.99 -4.57 -2.35
CA THR A 89 -7.66 -4.70 -2.95
C THR A 89 -7.74 -5.36 -4.32
N PHE A 90 -6.70 -5.20 -5.12
CA PHE A 90 -6.46 -6.03 -6.29
C PHE A 90 -5.73 -7.32 -5.86
N PRO A 91 -5.37 -8.24 -6.78
CA PRO A 91 -4.81 -9.56 -6.42
C PRO A 91 -3.49 -9.58 -5.65
N THR A 92 -2.98 -8.44 -5.19
CA THR A 92 -1.80 -8.36 -4.34
C THR A 92 -2.13 -7.64 -3.04
N ARG A 93 -1.71 -8.21 -1.91
CA ARG A 93 -1.83 -7.58 -0.60
C ARG A 93 -0.69 -7.95 0.33
N THR A 94 -0.16 -6.96 1.03
CA THR A 94 0.88 -7.12 2.05
C THR A 94 0.28 -7.01 3.45
N PHE A 95 0.64 -7.94 4.31
CA PHE A 95 0.35 -7.91 5.74
C PHE A 95 1.64 -7.70 6.51
N VAL A 96 1.58 -6.85 7.52
CA VAL A 96 2.71 -6.50 8.41
C VAL A 96 2.25 -6.68 9.85
N TRP A 97 3.11 -7.26 10.69
CA TRP A 97 2.80 -7.56 12.08
C TRP A 97 3.91 -7.18 13.03
N ASP A 98 3.55 -7.04 14.30
CA ASP A 98 4.45 -6.93 15.43
C ASP A 98 4.25 -8.14 16.34
N VAL A 99 5.34 -8.63 16.94
CA VAL A 99 5.32 -9.74 17.89
C VAL A 99 5.95 -9.33 19.21
N GLN A 100 5.44 -9.87 20.30
CA GLN A 100 5.98 -9.64 21.64
C GLN A 100 5.91 -10.93 22.46
N ASP A 101 6.88 -11.07 23.35
CA ASP A 101 6.91 -12.13 24.36
C ASP A 101 7.52 -11.58 25.65
N GLN A 102 6.94 -11.93 26.80
CA GLN A 102 7.46 -11.50 28.10
C GLN A 102 8.81 -12.15 28.44
N ASP A 103 9.10 -13.31 27.84
CA ASP A 103 10.37 -14.03 28.01
C ASP A 103 11.45 -13.53 27.02
N GLY A 104 11.10 -12.57 26.15
CA GLY A 104 11.95 -11.95 25.16
C GLY A 104 11.48 -12.24 23.73
N VAL A 105 11.51 -11.23 22.88
CA VAL A 105 11.10 -11.36 21.46
C VAL A 105 11.95 -12.39 20.70
N GLU A 106 13.17 -12.61 21.13
CA GLU A 106 14.10 -13.60 20.57
C GLU A 106 13.67 -15.05 20.82
N THR A 107 12.74 -15.29 21.75
CA THR A 107 12.17 -16.62 21.99
C THR A 107 11.15 -17.01 20.93
N ILE A 108 10.59 -16.06 20.19
CA ILE A 108 9.62 -16.31 19.14
C ILE A 108 10.35 -16.86 17.90
N THR A 109 10.06 -18.10 17.54
CA THR A 109 10.73 -18.81 16.45
C THR A 109 9.96 -18.80 15.16
N ASP A 110 8.64 -18.90 15.24
CA ASP A 110 7.79 -19.13 14.08
C ASP A 110 6.59 -18.20 14.06
N ILE A 111 6.24 -17.79 12.84
CA ILE A 111 4.98 -17.15 12.51
C ILE A 111 4.22 -18.11 11.58
N TYR A 112 2.95 -18.28 11.82
CA TYR A 112 2.07 -19.07 10.97
C TYR A 112 0.99 -18.16 10.39
N PHE A 113 0.77 -18.27 9.08
CA PHE A 113 -0.37 -17.63 8.45
C PHE A 113 -1.21 -18.64 7.68
N ALA A 114 -2.48 -18.32 7.52
CA ALA A 114 -3.40 -19.07 6.70
C ALA A 114 -4.35 -18.10 5.96
N LEU A 115 -4.88 -18.53 4.83
CA LEU A 115 -5.84 -17.79 4.04
C LEU A 115 -7.15 -18.58 4.00
N ASP A 116 -8.26 -17.91 4.33
CA ASP A 116 -9.65 -18.37 4.27
C ASP A 116 -10.01 -19.55 5.19
N ASP A 117 -9.07 -20.36 5.63
CA ASP A 117 -9.32 -21.50 6.51
C ASP A 117 -8.15 -21.72 7.48
N THR A 118 -8.48 -22.17 8.69
CA THR A 118 -7.53 -22.47 9.78
C THR A 118 -7.35 -23.97 10.03
N CYS A 119 -7.67 -24.81 9.05
CA CYS A 119 -7.49 -26.26 9.16
C CYS A 119 -6.03 -26.64 9.48
N SER A 120 -5.77 -27.83 10.04
CA SER A 120 -4.45 -28.22 10.49
C SER A 120 -3.36 -28.21 9.40
N THR A 121 -3.74 -28.32 8.14
CA THR A 121 -2.84 -28.30 6.97
C THR A 121 -2.87 -26.98 6.20
N CYS A 122 -3.69 -26.00 6.65
CA CYS A 122 -3.86 -24.71 5.96
C CYS A 122 -2.77 -23.69 6.33
N TRP A 123 -1.99 -23.97 7.37
CA TRP A 123 -1.00 -23.04 7.91
C TRP A 123 0.32 -23.11 7.16
N THR A 124 0.82 -21.96 6.75
CA THR A 124 2.18 -21.77 6.23
C THR A 124 3.06 -21.23 7.32
N GLN A 125 4.21 -21.83 7.55
CA GLN A 125 5.19 -21.45 8.55
C GLN A 125 6.26 -20.54 7.97
N LEU A 126 6.57 -19.46 8.69
CA LEU A 126 7.67 -18.53 8.44
C LEU A 126 8.57 -18.44 9.65
N SER A 127 9.85 -18.16 9.45
CA SER A 127 10.77 -17.85 10.55
C SER A 127 10.49 -16.44 11.08
N ALA A 128 10.23 -16.30 12.38
CA ALA A 128 10.02 -15.00 13.03
C ALA A 128 11.24 -14.07 12.91
N ALA A 129 12.45 -14.62 12.92
CA ALA A 129 13.68 -13.86 12.77
C ALA A 129 13.88 -13.26 11.36
N ALA A 130 13.22 -13.82 10.34
CA ALA A 130 13.40 -13.42 8.94
C ALA A 130 12.22 -12.59 8.41
N PHE A 131 11.02 -12.72 9.00
CA PHE A 131 9.79 -12.16 8.46
C PHE A 131 9.00 -11.38 9.51
N SER A 132 8.74 -10.11 9.23
CA SER A 132 7.75 -9.28 9.93
C SER A 132 6.61 -8.84 8.99
N SER A 133 6.60 -9.37 7.76
CA SER A 133 5.57 -9.10 6.76
C SER A 133 5.52 -10.21 5.73
N ILE A 134 4.41 -10.28 5.00
CA ILE A 134 4.26 -11.12 3.81
C ILE A 134 3.43 -10.41 2.75
N THR A 135 3.83 -10.54 1.49
CA THR A 135 3.03 -10.11 0.34
C THR A 135 2.41 -11.34 -0.31
N LEU A 136 1.09 -11.41 -0.33
CA LEU A 136 0.31 -12.38 -1.07
C LEU A 136 0.05 -11.85 -2.47
N ASN A 137 0.26 -12.69 -3.46
CA ASN A 137 0.04 -12.38 -4.87
C ASN A 137 -0.95 -13.38 -5.48
N GLU A 138 -1.49 -13.04 -6.64
CA GLU A 138 -2.40 -13.91 -7.40
C GLU A 138 -3.63 -14.35 -6.59
N LEU A 139 -4.11 -13.46 -5.71
CA LEU A 139 -5.31 -13.71 -4.94
C LEU A 139 -6.51 -13.79 -5.88
N GLU A 140 -7.36 -14.79 -5.68
CA GLU A 140 -8.59 -14.93 -6.45
C GLU A 140 -9.58 -13.82 -6.11
N PRO A 141 -10.40 -13.34 -7.06
CA PRO A 141 -11.44 -12.36 -6.76
C PRO A 141 -12.50 -12.91 -5.81
N GLY A 142 -12.81 -12.17 -4.76
CA GLY A 142 -13.79 -12.60 -3.75
C GLY A 142 -13.48 -12.06 -2.37
N ASN A 143 -14.24 -12.53 -1.38
CA ASN A 143 -13.98 -12.22 0.01
C ASN A 143 -12.94 -13.18 0.57
N HIS A 144 -12.00 -12.63 1.32
CA HIS A 144 -10.92 -13.38 1.95
C HIS A 144 -10.80 -13.06 3.43
N THR A 145 -10.19 -13.97 4.17
CA THR A 145 -9.80 -13.77 5.57
C THR A 145 -8.36 -14.25 5.75
N PHE A 146 -7.50 -13.39 6.27
CA PHE A 146 -6.12 -13.71 6.56
C PHE A 146 -5.97 -13.96 8.06
N TYR A 147 -5.41 -15.12 8.43
CA TYR A 147 -5.18 -15.53 9.82
C TYR A 147 -3.69 -15.55 10.14
N LEU A 148 -3.37 -15.20 11.38
CA LEU A 148 -1.99 -15.10 11.82
C LEU A 148 -1.86 -15.59 13.27
N LYS A 149 -0.77 -16.31 13.58
CA LYS A 149 -0.35 -16.66 14.95
C LYS A 149 1.17 -16.78 15.04
N ALA A 150 1.71 -16.64 16.24
CA ALA A 150 3.12 -16.82 16.55
C ALA A 150 3.33 -18.04 17.44
N ARG A 151 4.53 -18.61 17.41
CA ARG A 151 4.97 -19.67 18.29
C ARG A 151 6.37 -19.38 18.82
N ASP A 152 6.57 -19.62 20.12
CA ASP A 152 7.88 -19.51 20.74
C ASP A 152 8.71 -20.80 20.64
N ILE A 153 9.96 -20.74 21.13
CA ILE A 153 10.90 -21.85 21.15
C ILE A 153 10.45 -22.99 22.09
N ALA A 154 9.62 -22.67 23.07
CA ALA A 154 9.06 -23.65 24.03
C ALA A 154 7.83 -24.37 23.42
N GLY A 155 7.31 -23.89 22.31
CA GLY A 155 6.16 -24.44 21.59
C GLY A 155 4.82 -23.85 22.00
N ALA A 156 4.79 -22.78 22.85
CA ALA A 156 3.54 -22.10 23.15
C ALA A 156 3.13 -21.21 21.97
N GLU A 157 1.84 -21.19 21.69
CA GLU A 157 1.26 -20.43 20.58
C GLU A 157 0.46 -19.23 21.08
N SER A 158 0.51 -18.12 20.34
CA SER A 158 -0.36 -16.98 20.56
C SER A 158 -1.82 -17.32 20.29
N GLU A 159 -2.73 -16.45 20.65
CA GLU A 159 -4.06 -16.47 20.09
C GLU A 159 -3.99 -16.23 18.56
N ILE A 160 -4.98 -16.78 17.85
CA ILE A 160 -5.11 -16.53 16.39
C ILE A 160 -5.76 -15.17 16.23
N ILE A 161 -5.11 -14.31 15.47
CA ILE A 161 -5.73 -13.05 15.00
C ILE A 161 -6.10 -13.18 13.55
N GLN A 162 -7.09 -12.37 13.10
CA GLN A 162 -7.55 -12.39 11.72
C GLN A 162 -7.75 -10.98 11.15
N PHE A 163 -7.66 -10.87 9.84
CA PHE A 163 -8.05 -9.69 9.08
C PHE A 163 -9.03 -10.11 7.96
N PRO A 164 -10.20 -9.46 7.82
CA PRO A 164 -10.73 -8.45 8.74
C PRO A 164 -10.98 -9.02 10.13
N ASP A 165 -11.04 -8.15 11.12
CA ASP A 165 -11.35 -8.62 12.47
C ASP A 165 -12.84 -9.05 12.57
N SER A 166 -13.17 -9.81 13.62
CA SER A 166 -14.50 -10.35 13.83
C SER A 166 -15.19 -9.76 15.06
N ASN A 167 -14.76 -8.56 15.48
CA ASN A 167 -15.17 -7.97 16.76
C ASN A 167 -16.65 -7.59 16.80
N ASN A 168 -17.29 -7.35 15.65
CA ASN A 168 -18.71 -7.04 15.58
C ASN A 168 -19.47 -8.02 14.67
N PRO A 169 -19.96 -9.16 15.20
CA PRO A 169 -20.69 -10.16 14.40
C PRO A 169 -22.00 -9.67 13.77
N SER A 170 -22.58 -8.56 14.27
CA SER A 170 -23.82 -7.98 13.73
C SER A 170 -23.56 -7.07 12.52
N GLU A 171 -22.34 -6.56 12.40
CA GLU A 171 -21.88 -5.71 11.30
C GLU A 171 -20.46 -6.14 10.90
N PRO A 172 -20.32 -7.29 10.21
CA PRO A 172 -19.01 -7.85 9.90
C PRO A 172 -18.25 -7.01 8.87
N ASP A 173 -16.97 -6.89 9.08
CA ASP A 173 -16.05 -6.31 8.12
C ASP A 173 -15.65 -7.33 7.04
N TYR A 174 -15.31 -6.83 5.87
CA TYR A 174 -14.90 -7.66 4.74
C TYR A 174 -13.59 -7.20 4.14
N TRP A 175 -12.78 -8.15 3.70
CA TRP A 175 -11.71 -7.92 2.76
C TRP A 175 -12.09 -8.57 1.43
N LYS A 176 -12.20 -7.73 0.40
CA LYS A 176 -12.62 -8.17 -0.94
C LYS A 176 -11.53 -7.89 -1.97
N VAL A 177 -11.09 -8.93 -2.63
CA VAL A 177 -10.21 -8.85 -3.80
C VAL A 177 -11.05 -8.57 -5.04
N LEU A 178 -10.71 -7.48 -5.75
CA LEU A 178 -11.39 -7.07 -6.97
C LEU A 178 -10.82 -7.82 -8.18
N PRO A 179 -11.68 -8.21 -9.14
CA PRO A 179 -11.19 -8.73 -10.42
C PRO A 179 -10.55 -7.62 -11.25
N ILE A 180 -9.50 -7.95 -11.97
CA ILE A 180 -8.91 -7.08 -12.98
C ILE A 180 -9.83 -7.07 -14.22
N GLN A 181 -10.29 -5.89 -14.61
CA GLN A 181 -11.15 -5.70 -15.77
C GLN A 181 -10.47 -4.78 -16.78
N GLY A 182 -10.20 -5.29 -17.99
CA GLY A 182 -9.50 -4.54 -19.03
C GLY A 182 -8.06 -4.18 -18.65
N ASN A 183 -7.48 -3.25 -19.37
CA ASN A 183 -6.12 -2.78 -19.20
C ASN A 183 -6.03 -1.30 -18.73
N THR A 184 -7.15 -0.73 -18.33
CA THR A 184 -7.25 0.66 -17.88
C THR A 184 -7.75 0.70 -16.43
N LEU A 185 -7.04 1.44 -15.58
CA LEU A 185 -7.41 1.70 -14.19
C LEU A 185 -7.91 3.14 -14.04
N LEU A 186 -9.10 3.30 -13.50
CA LEU A 186 -9.59 4.58 -12.99
C LEU A 186 -9.28 4.67 -11.51
N VAL A 187 -8.41 5.59 -11.13
CA VAL A 187 -8.10 5.88 -9.73
C VAL A 187 -8.94 7.06 -9.26
N ASP A 188 -9.82 6.79 -8.33
CA ASP A 188 -10.66 7.79 -7.67
C ASP A 188 -9.97 8.29 -6.41
N ASP A 189 -9.31 9.44 -6.51
CA ASP A 189 -8.65 10.16 -5.42
C ASP A 189 -9.52 11.33 -4.96
N PHE A 190 -10.83 11.09 -4.83
CA PHE A 190 -11.80 12.08 -4.40
C PHE A 190 -12.60 11.58 -3.20
N VAL A 191 -12.29 12.14 -2.04
CA VAL A 191 -12.98 11.81 -0.80
C VAL A 191 -14.31 12.53 -0.73
N GLN A 192 -15.41 11.77 -0.75
CA GLN A 192 -16.75 12.31 -0.61
C GLN A 192 -17.63 11.39 0.24
N ASP A 193 -18.34 11.99 1.21
CA ASP A 193 -19.25 11.26 2.13
C ASP A 193 -20.65 11.03 1.52
N SER A 194 -20.88 11.46 0.27
CA SER A 194 -22.16 11.37 -0.42
C SER A 194 -21.96 10.94 -1.88
N GLN A 195 -22.98 11.11 -2.74
CA GLN A 195 -22.90 10.74 -4.14
C GLN A 195 -21.60 11.21 -4.82
N ASN A 196 -20.82 10.29 -5.35
CA ASN A 196 -19.62 10.59 -6.11
C ASN A 196 -19.94 10.75 -7.60
N ASN A 197 -20.53 11.89 -7.97
CA ASN A 197 -20.89 12.20 -9.35
C ASN A 197 -19.67 12.29 -10.27
N ALA A 198 -18.49 12.56 -9.74
CA ALA A 198 -17.25 12.55 -10.52
C ALA A 198 -16.92 11.12 -10.99
N GLN A 199 -16.97 10.15 -10.09
CA GLN A 199 -16.74 8.74 -10.44
C GLN A 199 -17.75 8.25 -11.47
N GLU A 200 -19.04 8.56 -11.28
CA GLU A 200 -20.10 8.19 -12.23
C GLU A 200 -19.86 8.77 -13.61
N TRP A 201 -19.43 10.05 -13.67
CA TRP A 201 -19.10 10.70 -14.94
C TRP A 201 -17.89 10.03 -15.62
N TYR A 202 -16.77 9.79 -14.89
CA TYR A 202 -15.60 9.12 -15.46
C TYR A 202 -15.93 7.70 -15.93
N ARG A 203 -16.71 6.95 -15.15
CA ARG A 203 -17.20 5.61 -15.55
C ARG A 203 -17.99 5.67 -16.85
N SER A 204 -18.95 6.59 -16.95
CA SER A 204 -19.76 6.76 -18.17
C SER A 204 -18.90 7.11 -19.41
N VAL A 205 -17.90 7.96 -19.23
CA VAL A 205 -16.94 8.30 -20.29
C VAL A 205 -16.11 7.09 -20.72
N LEU A 206 -15.62 6.32 -19.76
CA LEU A 206 -14.82 5.11 -20.01
C LEU A 206 -15.65 4.00 -20.64
N ASP A 207 -16.88 3.79 -20.20
CA ASP A 207 -17.83 2.86 -20.81
C ASP A 207 -18.07 3.20 -22.30
N THR A 208 -18.20 4.48 -22.60
CA THR A 208 -18.36 4.96 -23.98
C THR A 208 -17.07 4.76 -24.81
N ALA A 209 -15.91 4.97 -24.20
CA ALA A 209 -14.62 4.85 -24.88
C ALA A 209 -14.17 3.41 -25.07
N LEU A 210 -14.34 2.54 -24.09
CA LEU A 210 -13.77 1.20 -24.02
C LEU A 210 -14.83 0.08 -24.09
N GLY A 211 -16.09 0.40 -23.79
CA GLY A 211 -17.17 -0.55 -23.57
C GLY A 211 -17.26 -0.99 -22.11
N ASN A 212 -18.43 -1.51 -21.74
CA ASN A 212 -18.72 -1.94 -20.37
C ASN A 212 -17.72 -2.98 -19.88
N LEU A 213 -17.25 -2.83 -18.63
CA LEU A 213 -16.35 -3.76 -17.95
C LEU A 213 -14.94 -3.92 -18.59
N ASN A 214 -14.53 -2.99 -19.43
CA ASN A 214 -13.18 -2.98 -20.00
C ASN A 214 -12.19 -2.08 -19.24
N PHE A 215 -12.53 -1.68 -18.04
CA PHE A 215 -11.67 -0.95 -17.11
C PHE A 215 -11.99 -1.34 -15.67
N SER A 216 -11.01 -1.16 -14.80
CA SER A 216 -11.14 -1.33 -13.35
C SER A 216 -11.26 0.03 -12.67
N VAL A 217 -11.88 0.06 -11.49
CA VAL A 217 -11.98 1.26 -10.65
C VAL A 217 -11.33 0.98 -9.31
N TRP A 218 -10.51 1.91 -8.87
CA TRP A 218 -9.88 1.88 -7.56
C TRP A 218 -10.25 3.15 -6.80
N GLU A 219 -11.08 2.98 -5.80
CA GLU A 219 -11.42 4.03 -4.85
C GLU A 219 -10.35 4.05 -3.77
N ILE A 220 -9.46 5.04 -3.83
CA ILE A 220 -8.41 5.16 -2.82
C ILE A 220 -8.96 5.80 -1.55
N GLY A 221 -10.03 6.56 -1.68
CA GLY A 221 -10.66 7.24 -0.55
C GLY A 221 -9.70 8.22 0.12
N LYS A 222 -9.44 7.99 1.40
CA LYS A 222 -8.58 8.86 2.22
C LYS A 222 -7.13 8.39 2.28
N GLU A 223 -6.85 7.15 1.91
CA GLU A 223 -5.56 6.51 2.19
C GLU A 223 -5.11 5.60 1.07
N LEU A 224 -3.82 5.65 0.76
CA LEU A 224 -3.15 4.67 -0.08
C LEU A 224 -2.97 3.35 0.67
N PRO A 225 -2.72 2.22 -0.04
CA PRO A 225 -2.25 1.01 0.60
C PRO A 225 -1.04 1.32 1.49
N TYR A 226 -1.02 0.72 2.69
CA TYR A 226 0.12 0.85 3.59
C TYR A 226 1.44 0.46 2.90
N SER A 227 1.41 -0.59 2.10
CA SER A 227 2.58 -1.08 1.37
C SER A 227 2.72 -0.41 0.01
N SER A 228 3.88 0.19 -0.24
CA SER A 228 4.23 0.69 -1.58
C SER A 228 4.33 -0.47 -2.60
N THR A 229 4.56 -1.70 -2.14
CA THR A 229 4.52 -2.92 -2.96
C THR A 229 3.11 -3.16 -3.51
N ASP A 230 2.08 -3.02 -2.68
CA ASP A 230 0.68 -3.19 -3.10
C ASP A 230 0.27 -2.11 -4.09
N LEU A 231 0.69 -0.86 -3.85
CA LEU A 231 0.45 0.25 -4.76
C LEU A 231 1.13 0.01 -6.12
N SER A 232 2.42 -0.36 -6.12
CA SER A 232 3.15 -0.68 -7.36
C SER A 232 2.53 -1.86 -8.10
N ALA A 233 2.16 -2.93 -7.39
CA ALA A 233 1.52 -4.09 -7.99
C ALA A 233 0.18 -3.73 -8.61
N THR A 234 -0.63 -2.92 -7.91
CA THR A 234 -1.93 -2.46 -8.42
C THR A 234 -1.77 -1.68 -9.72
N LEU A 235 -0.87 -0.69 -9.76
CA LEU A 235 -0.62 0.07 -10.99
C LEU A 235 -0.15 -0.84 -12.14
N ASN A 236 0.74 -1.79 -11.85
CA ASN A 236 1.34 -2.67 -12.85
C ASN A 236 0.39 -3.74 -13.43
N TYR A 237 -0.81 -3.90 -12.88
CA TYR A 237 -1.84 -4.73 -13.52
C TYR A 237 -2.45 -4.07 -14.77
N PHE A 238 -2.18 -2.79 -15.01
CA PHE A 238 -2.83 -2.01 -16.06
C PHE A 238 -1.80 -1.31 -16.95
N ASP A 239 -2.12 -1.18 -18.24
CA ASP A 239 -1.30 -0.43 -19.20
C ASP A 239 -1.53 1.08 -19.08
N HIS A 240 -2.75 1.47 -18.67
CA HIS A 240 -3.20 2.86 -18.61
C HIS A 240 -3.83 3.17 -17.25
N VAL A 241 -3.47 4.31 -16.68
CA VAL A 241 -4.03 4.83 -15.43
C VAL A 241 -4.63 6.21 -15.69
N ILE A 242 -5.88 6.39 -15.27
CA ILE A 242 -6.55 7.68 -15.19
C ILE A 242 -6.72 8.00 -13.70
N TRP A 243 -5.99 9.00 -13.24
CA TRP A 243 -6.01 9.44 -11.83
C TRP A 243 -6.64 10.83 -11.74
N TYR A 244 -7.71 10.97 -11.00
CA TYR A 244 -8.38 12.25 -10.82
C TYR A 244 -8.61 12.59 -9.35
N THR A 245 -8.55 13.88 -9.01
CA THR A 245 -8.78 14.41 -7.65
C THR A 245 -10.10 15.17 -7.52
N ALA A 246 -10.85 15.33 -8.58
CA ALA A 246 -12.07 16.15 -8.69
C ALA A 246 -11.91 17.54 -8.06
N TYR A 247 -12.67 17.94 -7.05
CA TYR A 247 -12.71 19.34 -6.61
C TYR A 247 -11.73 19.68 -5.50
N THR A 248 -11.79 19.01 -4.36
CA THR A 248 -10.88 19.23 -3.24
C THR A 248 -10.70 17.95 -2.45
N GLY A 249 -9.54 17.75 -1.85
CA GLY A 249 -9.30 16.73 -0.84
C GLY A 249 -8.54 15.50 -1.29
N GLY A 250 -8.40 15.23 -2.60
CA GLY A 250 -7.54 14.15 -3.07
C GLY A 250 -6.13 14.66 -3.32
N GLU A 251 -5.17 14.21 -2.54
CA GLU A 251 -3.76 14.54 -2.66
C GLU A 251 -2.86 13.31 -2.53
N THR A 252 -3.44 12.10 -2.55
CA THR A 252 -2.71 10.85 -2.38
C THR A 252 -1.71 10.59 -3.51
N TYR A 253 -1.87 11.26 -4.67
CA TYR A 253 -0.86 11.26 -5.73
C TYR A 253 0.50 11.79 -5.26
N LEU A 254 0.55 12.64 -4.22
CA LEU A 254 1.81 13.13 -3.64
C LEU A 254 2.55 11.97 -2.96
N ASP A 255 1.84 11.20 -2.14
CA ASP A 255 2.40 10.04 -1.45
C ASP A 255 2.72 8.90 -2.43
N ALA A 256 1.92 8.76 -3.49
CA ALA A 256 2.11 7.79 -4.57
C ALA A 256 3.21 8.16 -5.58
N SER A 257 3.83 9.33 -5.46
CA SER A 257 4.70 9.91 -6.49
C SER A 257 5.82 8.98 -6.96
N SER A 258 6.48 8.27 -6.05
CA SER A 258 7.54 7.31 -6.38
C SER A 258 7.00 6.09 -7.14
N ASN A 259 5.80 5.62 -6.79
CA ASN A 259 5.17 4.48 -7.45
C ASN A 259 4.69 4.86 -8.85
N ILE A 260 4.10 6.06 -9.02
CA ILE A 260 3.70 6.61 -10.31
C ILE A 260 4.93 6.77 -11.21
N TYR A 261 6.04 7.33 -10.68
CA TYR A 261 7.29 7.45 -11.44
C TYR A 261 7.78 6.09 -11.93
N ASN A 262 7.86 5.10 -11.04
CA ASN A 262 8.33 3.75 -11.38
C ASN A 262 7.42 3.07 -12.41
N TYR A 263 6.10 3.21 -12.25
CA TYR A 263 5.12 2.70 -13.20
C TYR A 263 5.32 3.29 -14.60
N VAL A 264 5.47 4.62 -14.70
CA VAL A 264 5.70 5.30 -15.97
C VAL A 264 7.06 4.94 -16.55
N ALA A 265 8.11 4.87 -15.72
CA ALA A 265 9.45 4.45 -16.15
C ALA A 265 9.46 3.01 -16.71
N ALA A 266 8.58 2.14 -16.22
CA ALA A 266 8.37 0.80 -16.73
C ALA A 266 7.55 0.73 -18.05
N GLY A 267 7.01 1.86 -18.53
CA GLY A 267 6.27 1.95 -19.78
C GLY A 267 4.75 2.15 -19.61
N GLY A 268 4.24 2.19 -18.38
CA GLY A 268 2.83 2.47 -18.11
C GLY A 268 2.46 3.92 -18.46
N ASN A 269 1.25 4.15 -18.96
CA ASN A 269 0.75 5.47 -19.32
C ASN A 269 -0.17 6.03 -18.23
N VAL A 270 -0.03 7.32 -17.90
CA VAL A 270 -0.85 7.95 -16.88
C VAL A 270 -1.44 9.27 -17.35
N PHE A 271 -2.74 9.46 -17.10
CA PHE A 271 -3.41 10.76 -17.17
C PHE A 271 -3.72 11.22 -15.74
N LEU A 272 -3.12 12.35 -15.36
CA LEU A 272 -3.31 13.02 -14.07
C LEU A 272 -4.21 14.24 -14.27
N ASN A 273 -5.44 14.19 -13.77
CA ASN A 273 -6.34 15.32 -13.71
C ASN A 273 -6.42 15.86 -12.30
N LEU A 274 -5.63 16.89 -12.01
CA LEU A 274 -5.43 17.43 -10.68
C LEU A 274 -6.16 18.75 -10.50
N THR A 275 -6.97 18.85 -9.45
CA THR A 275 -7.76 20.04 -9.15
C THR A 275 -6.90 21.22 -8.73
N GLU A 276 -6.00 21.02 -7.79
CA GLU A 276 -5.00 22.00 -7.37
C GLU A 276 -3.63 21.35 -7.43
N LEU A 277 -2.82 21.72 -8.39
CA LEU A 277 -1.45 21.25 -8.50
C LEU A 277 -0.64 21.76 -7.30
N LYS A 278 -0.46 20.93 -6.27
CA LYS A 278 0.22 21.31 -5.02
C LYS A 278 1.72 21.34 -5.17
N ASP A 279 2.30 20.29 -5.75
CA ASP A 279 3.72 20.19 -6.01
C ASP A 279 3.97 20.07 -7.53
N SER A 280 4.83 20.91 -8.04
CA SER A 280 5.25 20.91 -9.45
C SER A 280 6.69 20.40 -9.64
N THR A 281 7.31 19.85 -8.59
CA THR A 281 8.70 19.42 -8.64
C THR A 281 8.91 17.95 -9.01
N PHE A 282 7.83 17.19 -9.14
CA PHE A 282 7.92 15.78 -9.54
C PHE A 282 8.52 15.63 -10.94
N ILE A 283 9.57 14.84 -11.04
CA ILE A 283 10.34 14.66 -12.29
C ILE A 283 9.53 14.01 -13.41
N PHE A 284 8.42 13.34 -13.09
CA PHE A 284 7.51 12.76 -14.08
C PHE A 284 6.41 13.74 -14.53
N PHE A 285 6.31 14.94 -13.95
CA PHE A 285 5.39 15.95 -14.47
C PHE A 285 5.96 16.62 -15.71
N PRO A 286 5.20 16.65 -16.81
CA PRO A 286 5.65 17.25 -18.07
C PRO A 286 5.58 18.78 -18.01
N LEU A 287 6.07 19.37 -16.95
CA LEU A 287 6.14 20.80 -16.69
C LEU A 287 7.45 21.20 -16.04
N ASP A 288 7.91 22.40 -16.31
CA ASP A 288 9.09 23.03 -15.71
C ASP A 288 8.70 23.96 -14.56
N THR A 289 7.88 24.97 -14.83
CA THR A 289 7.45 25.97 -13.87
C THR A 289 5.95 26.14 -13.92
N SER A 290 5.30 26.22 -12.75
CA SER A 290 3.86 26.50 -12.64
C SER A 290 3.60 27.87 -12.05
N PHE A 291 2.49 28.48 -12.42
CA PHE A 291 2.01 29.77 -11.90
C PHE A 291 0.50 29.79 -11.81
N THR A 292 -0.04 30.55 -10.84
CA THR A 292 -1.49 30.64 -10.63
C THR A 292 -2.13 31.48 -11.75
N LEU A 293 -3.18 30.91 -12.41
CA LEU A 293 -3.94 31.62 -13.43
C LEU A 293 -4.92 32.64 -12.83
N ASN A 294 -5.55 32.26 -11.75
CA ASN A 294 -6.64 32.99 -11.12
C ASN A 294 -6.40 33.13 -9.60
N PRO A 295 -5.58 34.08 -9.17
CA PRO A 295 -5.24 34.30 -7.76
C PRO A 295 -6.47 34.39 -6.83
N GLN A 296 -7.59 34.90 -7.31
CA GLN A 296 -8.86 34.93 -6.56
C GLN A 296 -9.62 33.60 -6.56
N GLY A 297 -9.11 32.58 -7.26
CA GLY A 297 -9.71 31.25 -7.30
C GLY A 297 -10.99 31.17 -8.15
N ARG A 298 -11.09 31.94 -9.22
CA ARG A 298 -12.28 31.94 -10.11
C ARG A 298 -11.90 31.91 -11.58
N ILE A 299 -12.47 30.96 -12.33
CA ILE A 299 -12.52 30.99 -13.80
C ILE A 299 -13.98 30.86 -14.20
N PHE A 300 -14.46 31.83 -14.98
CA PHE A 300 -15.86 31.88 -15.38
C PHE A 300 -16.21 30.82 -16.43
N SER A 301 -17.50 30.50 -16.55
CA SER A 301 -18.02 29.69 -17.64
C SER A 301 -17.78 30.35 -19.00
N ASP A 302 -17.92 29.55 -20.05
CA ASP A 302 -17.73 29.94 -21.47
C ASP A 302 -16.27 30.23 -21.86
N ARG A 303 -15.31 30.12 -20.97
CA ARG A 303 -13.88 30.10 -21.32
C ARG A 303 -13.54 28.79 -22.03
N LYS A 304 -12.61 28.87 -22.98
CA LYS A 304 -12.21 27.73 -23.77
C LYS A 304 -10.82 27.24 -23.44
N LEU A 305 -10.67 25.95 -23.49
CA LEU A 305 -9.38 25.29 -23.55
C LEU A 305 -9.15 24.91 -25.00
N ILE A 306 -8.20 25.56 -25.61
CA ILE A 306 -7.91 25.41 -27.05
C ILE A 306 -7.00 24.21 -27.25
N SER A 307 -7.48 23.22 -27.92
CA SER A 307 -6.72 22.00 -28.22
C SER A 307 -5.61 22.30 -29.25
N GLN A 308 -4.40 21.89 -28.89
CA GLN A 308 -3.24 21.94 -29.77
C GLN A 308 -3.11 20.70 -30.67
N ILE A 309 -4.07 19.78 -30.56
CA ILE A 309 -4.14 18.52 -31.34
C ILE A 309 -5.11 18.69 -32.52
N SER A 310 -6.34 19.09 -32.22
CA SER A 310 -7.43 19.26 -33.19
C SER A 310 -8.53 20.12 -32.59
N ASN A 311 -9.06 21.05 -33.35
CA ASN A 311 -10.18 21.92 -32.95
C ASN A 311 -11.44 21.12 -32.55
N SER A 312 -11.57 19.88 -33.04
CA SER A 312 -12.69 19.01 -32.64
C SER A 312 -12.60 18.53 -31.19
N LEU A 313 -11.47 18.76 -30.53
CA LEU A 313 -11.18 18.43 -29.11
C LEU A 313 -11.17 19.69 -28.25
N ASP A 314 -11.49 20.87 -28.73
CA ASP A 314 -11.62 22.06 -27.88
C ASP A 314 -12.63 21.80 -26.77
N LEU A 315 -12.26 22.21 -25.55
CA LEU A 315 -13.11 22.10 -24.36
C LEU A 315 -13.67 23.47 -23.99
N THR A 316 -14.86 23.46 -23.44
CA THR A 316 -15.48 24.69 -22.92
C THR A 316 -15.77 24.50 -21.44
N ILE A 317 -15.44 25.51 -20.63
CA ILE A 317 -15.77 25.53 -19.22
C ILE A 317 -17.27 25.74 -19.07
N SER A 318 -17.98 24.71 -18.61
CA SER A 318 -19.44 24.69 -18.53
C SER A 318 -19.99 25.30 -17.25
N SER A 319 -19.15 25.44 -16.22
CA SER A 319 -19.54 25.99 -14.92
C SER A 319 -18.38 26.73 -14.27
N LEU A 320 -18.67 27.60 -13.31
CA LEU A 320 -17.65 28.35 -12.55
C LEU A 320 -16.67 27.38 -11.88
N ILE A 321 -15.39 27.58 -12.15
CA ILE A 321 -14.31 26.92 -11.42
C ILE A 321 -13.92 27.82 -10.25
N ALA A 322 -14.05 27.31 -9.01
CA ALA A 322 -13.83 28.06 -7.79
C ALA A 322 -12.61 27.56 -6.98
N VAL A 323 -11.59 27.06 -7.69
CA VAL A 323 -10.31 26.62 -7.11
C VAL A 323 -9.15 27.31 -7.82
N ARG A 324 -7.97 27.32 -7.17
CA ARG A 324 -6.77 27.94 -7.75
C ARG A 324 -6.15 27.06 -8.81
N VAL A 325 -6.48 27.32 -10.05
CA VAL A 325 -5.90 26.64 -11.20
C VAL A 325 -4.51 27.19 -11.52
N LYS A 326 -3.59 26.31 -11.89
CA LYS A 326 -2.25 26.68 -12.33
C LYS A 326 -2.09 26.49 -13.85
N GLY A 327 -1.53 27.50 -14.50
CA GLY A 327 -0.87 27.32 -15.78
C GLY A 327 0.59 26.93 -15.58
N PHE A 328 1.23 26.45 -16.62
CA PHE A 328 2.62 26.02 -16.53
C PHE A 328 3.40 26.13 -17.84
N ILE A 329 4.71 26.03 -17.76
CA ILE A 329 5.61 25.94 -18.90
C ILE A 329 5.98 24.45 -19.07
N PRO A 330 5.77 23.85 -20.27
CA PRO A 330 6.19 22.49 -20.55
C PRO A 330 7.69 22.30 -20.42
N ASN A 331 8.15 21.18 -19.82
CA ASN A 331 9.57 20.90 -19.55
C ASN A 331 10.26 20.24 -20.76
N SER A 332 10.76 21.03 -21.67
CA SER A 332 11.50 20.55 -22.84
C SER A 332 12.94 20.12 -22.55
N THR A 333 13.45 20.30 -21.33
CA THR A 333 14.82 19.92 -20.96
C THR A 333 14.89 18.52 -20.35
N GLN A 334 13.93 18.12 -19.55
CA GLN A 334 13.87 16.79 -18.93
C GLN A 334 13.13 15.76 -19.78
N PHE A 335 12.18 16.21 -20.60
CA PHE A 335 11.39 15.33 -21.44
C PHE A 335 12.00 15.25 -22.84
N ALA A 336 12.28 14.03 -23.30
CA ALA A 336 12.78 13.77 -24.65
C ALA A 336 11.70 14.08 -25.69
N GLU A 337 10.44 13.81 -25.33
CA GLU A 337 9.26 14.17 -26.13
C GLU A 337 8.28 14.91 -25.24
N ILE A 338 7.83 16.09 -25.67
CA ILE A 338 6.84 16.88 -24.96
C ILE A 338 5.92 17.59 -25.93
N GLN A 339 4.62 17.55 -25.66
CA GLN A 339 3.59 18.17 -26.47
C GLN A 339 2.60 18.92 -25.57
N THR A 340 2.35 20.19 -25.86
CA THR A 340 1.21 20.90 -25.29
C THR A 340 -0.08 20.32 -25.86
N LEU A 341 -1.01 19.94 -24.98
CA LEU A 341 -2.33 19.43 -25.40
C LEU A 341 -3.38 20.53 -25.38
N TYR A 342 -3.37 21.36 -24.33
CA TYR A 342 -4.33 22.46 -24.18
C TYR A 342 -3.66 23.72 -23.65
N THR A 343 -4.15 24.86 -24.18
CA THR A 343 -3.91 26.19 -23.63
C THR A 343 -5.24 26.84 -23.27
N MET A 344 -5.21 27.80 -22.34
CA MET A 344 -6.35 28.71 -22.16
C MET A 344 -6.53 29.56 -23.41
N ASP A 345 -7.76 30.01 -23.66
CA ASP A 345 -8.02 31.11 -24.59
C ASP A 345 -7.45 32.45 -24.07
N GLU A 346 -7.46 33.47 -24.93
CA GLU A 346 -7.10 34.84 -24.52
C GLU A 346 -8.03 35.31 -23.42
N PRO A 347 -7.50 36.00 -22.38
CA PRO A 347 -8.30 36.44 -21.26
C PRO A 347 -9.38 37.43 -21.66
N GLY A 348 -10.56 37.26 -21.11
CA GLY A 348 -11.65 38.19 -21.25
C GLY A 348 -11.76 39.15 -20.06
N ASN A 349 -12.85 39.91 -20.01
CA ASN A 349 -13.10 40.82 -18.90
C ASN A 349 -13.31 40.05 -17.58
N GLY A 350 -12.49 40.36 -16.58
CA GLY A 350 -12.53 39.72 -15.25
C GLY A 350 -11.63 38.49 -15.11
N ASP A 351 -10.90 38.12 -16.15
CA ASP A 351 -9.87 37.08 -16.05
C ASP A 351 -8.53 37.67 -15.59
N GLU A 352 -7.69 36.85 -14.97
CA GLU A 352 -6.47 37.30 -14.30
C GLU A 352 -5.19 36.80 -14.96
N TRP A 353 -5.29 35.82 -15.91
CA TRP A 353 -4.12 35.36 -16.66
C TRP A 353 -3.79 36.28 -17.83
N THR A 354 -2.61 36.09 -18.41
CA THR A 354 -2.16 36.82 -19.60
C THR A 354 -1.78 35.82 -20.71
N GLY A 355 -2.11 36.15 -21.96
CA GLY A 355 -1.86 35.31 -23.10
C GLY A 355 -2.64 33.99 -23.05
N THR A 356 -2.06 32.95 -23.63
CA THR A 356 -2.67 31.62 -23.75
C THR A 356 -1.86 30.55 -22.98
N PRO A 357 -1.88 30.57 -21.63
CA PRO A 357 -1.06 29.67 -20.83
C PRO A 357 -1.38 28.19 -21.06
N THR A 358 -0.36 27.35 -21.04
CA THR A 358 -0.51 25.90 -21.08
C THR A 358 -1.13 25.40 -19.79
N ILE A 359 -2.13 24.53 -19.91
CA ILE A 359 -2.84 23.90 -18.79
C ILE A 359 -2.85 22.37 -18.91
N SER A 360 -2.45 21.83 -20.04
CA SER A 360 -2.27 20.40 -20.21
C SER A 360 -1.13 20.11 -21.18
N SER A 361 -0.29 19.17 -20.82
CA SER A 361 0.79 18.67 -21.65
C SER A 361 0.95 17.15 -21.49
N MET A 362 1.50 16.53 -22.52
CA MET A 362 1.90 15.13 -22.55
C MET A 362 3.41 15.05 -22.76
N GLY A 363 4.08 14.16 -22.04
CA GLY A 363 5.52 13.97 -22.20
C GLY A 363 5.98 12.57 -21.94
N GLN A 364 7.17 12.25 -22.46
CA GLN A 364 7.95 11.05 -22.17
C GLN A 364 9.37 11.46 -21.80
N PHE A 365 9.89 10.92 -20.73
CA PHE A 365 11.27 11.16 -20.30
C PHE A 365 12.16 9.98 -20.64
N GLN A 366 13.48 10.24 -20.71
CA GLN A 366 14.46 9.20 -21.00
C GLN A 366 14.73 8.36 -19.73
N VAL A 367 14.44 7.06 -19.79
CA VAL A 367 14.74 6.08 -18.74
C VAL A 367 16.15 5.52 -18.91
N SER A 368 16.54 5.24 -20.15
CA SER A 368 17.87 4.81 -20.53
C SER A 368 18.19 5.29 -21.95
N PRO A 369 19.45 5.23 -22.43
CA PRO A 369 19.81 5.74 -23.77
C PRO A 369 18.95 5.20 -24.93
N SER A 370 18.33 4.05 -24.75
CA SER A 370 17.50 3.39 -25.77
C SER A 370 16.03 3.24 -25.38
N GLN A 371 15.59 3.80 -24.24
CA GLN A 371 14.25 3.58 -23.73
C GLN A 371 13.61 4.87 -23.23
N LEU A 372 12.46 5.20 -23.80
CA LEU A 372 11.56 6.22 -23.27
C LEU A 372 10.63 5.61 -22.21
N SER A 373 10.17 6.45 -21.31
CA SER A 373 9.11 6.13 -20.37
C SER A 373 7.78 5.91 -21.10
N GLY A 374 6.76 5.43 -20.41
CA GLY A 374 5.39 5.61 -20.81
C GLY A 374 5.00 7.10 -20.89
N LYS A 375 3.83 7.38 -21.38
CA LYS A 375 3.34 8.74 -21.56
C LYS A 375 2.69 9.26 -20.28
N VAL A 376 3.07 10.47 -19.88
CA VAL A 376 2.44 11.19 -18.79
C VAL A 376 1.65 12.35 -19.37
N VAL A 377 0.37 12.38 -19.09
CA VAL A 377 -0.50 13.52 -19.41
C VAL A 377 -0.89 14.18 -18.09
N LEU A 378 -0.60 15.47 -17.99
CA LEU A 378 -1.02 16.31 -16.87
C LEU A 378 -2.06 17.32 -17.37
N MET A 379 -3.17 17.44 -16.63
CA MET A 379 -4.15 18.51 -16.80
C MET A 379 -4.39 19.17 -15.45
N SER A 380 -4.10 20.45 -15.35
CA SER A 380 -4.18 21.27 -14.15
C SER A 380 -5.54 21.95 -13.92
N ILE A 381 -6.49 21.74 -14.83
CA ILE A 381 -7.89 22.14 -14.68
C ILE A 381 -8.72 20.88 -14.38
N PRO A 382 -9.54 20.87 -13.31
CA PRO A 382 -10.40 19.73 -13.04
C PRO A 382 -11.45 19.55 -14.14
N MET A 383 -11.62 18.31 -14.60
CA MET A 383 -12.70 17.97 -15.54
C MET A 383 -14.06 17.88 -14.86
N HIS A 384 -14.07 17.66 -13.55
CA HIS A 384 -15.28 17.54 -12.73
C HIS A 384 -15.04 18.17 -11.36
N ASN A 385 -16.07 18.76 -10.73
CA ASN A 385 -15.95 19.36 -9.41
C ASN A 385 -16.59 18.54 -8.29
N GLY A 386 -16.87 17.28 -8.52
CA GLY A 386 -17.60 16.41 -7.60
C GLY A 386 -19.12 16.43 -7.83
N SER A 387 -19.70 17.57 -8.18
CA SER A 387 -21.14 17.72 -8.41
C SER A 387 -21.52 17.73 -9.90
N VAL A 388 -20.74 18.43 -10.73
CA VAL A 388 -21.02 18.60 -12.17
C VAL A 388 -19.73 18.53 -12.98
N PRO A 389 -19.81 18.07 -14.25
CA PRO A 389 -18.71 18.18 -15.19
C PRO A 389 -18.37 19.64 -15.47
N LEU A 390 -17.08 19.98 -15.45
CA LEU A 390 -16.60 21.34 -15.73
C LEU A 390 -16.18 21.52 -17.18
N LEU A 391 -15.71 20.46 -17.84
CA LEU A 391 -15.11 20.50 -19.18
C LEU A 391 -15.84 19.62 -20.19
N ASP A 392 -17.08 19.26 -19.94
CA ASP A 392 -17.83 18.31 -20.78
C ASP A 392 -18.91 18.98 -21.65
N GLY A 393 -18.75 20.26 -21.96
CA GLY A 393 -19.65 20.92 -22.89
C GLY A 393 -19.77 20.14 -24.20
N ASN A 394 -20.98 19.64 -24.52
CA ASN A 394 -21.26 18.79 -25.69
C ASN A 394 -20.48 17.45 -25.77
N GLY A 395 -20.14 16.87 -24.62
CA GLY A 395 -19.40 15.62 -24.53
C GLY A 395 -17.93 15.72 -24.96
N SER A 396 -17.37 16.92 -24.98
CA SER A 396 -15.98 17.12 -25.45
C SER A 396 -14.95 16.54 -24.48
N GLY A 397 -15.21 16.55 -23.16
CA GLY A 397 -14.35 15.90 -22.18
C GLY A 397 -14.24 14.40 -22.42
N GLY A 398 -15.35 13.74 -22.71
CA GLY A 398 -15.36 12.32 -23.07
C GLY A 398 -14.60 12.02 -24.36
N LYS A 399 -14.66 12.91 -25.37
CA LYS A 399 -13.87 12.78 -26.61
C LYS A 399 -12.37 12.88 -26.34
N PHE A 400 -11.97 13.76 -25.42
CA PHE A 400 -10.56 13.89 -25.04
C PHE A 400 -10.04 12.62 -24.35
N ILE A 401 -10.76 12.09 -23.36
CA ILE A 401 -10.38 10.83 -22.70
C ILE A 401 -10.34 9.69 -23.73
N SER A 402 -11.30 9.61 -24.62
CA SER A 402 -11.30 8.63 -25.73
C SER A 402 -10.09 8.78 -26.64
N TYR A 403 -9.68 10.02 -26.95
CA TYR A 403 -8.45 10.29 -27.71
C TYR A 403 -7.20 9.80 -26.95
N LEU A 404 -7.10 10.07 -25.66
CA LEU A 404 -5.96 9.58 -24.86
C LEU A 404 -5.82 8.06 -24.95
N LEU A 405 -6.90 7.33 -24.71
CA LEU A 405 -6.86 5.87 -24.64
C LEU A 405 -6.71 5.20 -26.02
N LYS A 406 -7.28 5.77 -27.08
CA LYS A 406 -7.31 5.14 -28.41
C LYS A 406 -6.22 5.62 -29.36
N VAL A 407 -5.58 6.74 -29.05
CA VAL A 407 -4.59 7.36 -29.95
C VAL A 407 -3.31 7.73 -29.21
N ALA A 408 -3.42 8.49 -28.12
CA ALA A 408 -2.23 9.02 -27.48
C ALA A 408 -1.43 7.95 -26.72
N PHE A 409 -2.09 6.99 -26.11
CA PHE A 409 -1.47 5.93 -25.29
C PHE A 409 -1.14 4.65 -26.08
N GLN A 410 -1.30 4.67 -27.39
CA GLN A 410 -0.92 3.57 -28.29
C GLN A 410 0.57 3.56 -28.61
#